data_82149a0bdb367227a6fe2052c43258da
#
_entry.id   82149a0bdb367227a6fe2052c43258da
#
_cell.length_a   1.000
_cell.length_b   1.000
_cell.length_c   1.000
_cell.angle_alpha   90.00
_cell.angle_beta   90.00
_cell.angle_gamma   90.00
#
_symmetry.space_group_name_H-M   'P 1'
#
loop_
_entity.id
_entity.type
_entity.pdbx_description
1 polymer ?
#
loop_
_entity_poly.entity_id
_entity_poly.type
_entity_poly.pdbx_seq_one_letter_code
_entity_poly.pdbx_strand_id
1 'polypeptide(L)'
;MPPTASTRERIPHPSTEALDLATVMRTAGDPIRLEILRILAGGGERSCTDLQRQVGLPASTGSYHLRLLREAGLTRTRAEGTQRFISLRRDDLEARFPGLVDVLTR
;
A
#
# COMPACT_ATOMS: atom_id res chain seq x y z
N MET A 1 7.07 27.28 -11.61
CA MET A 1 7.10 26.14 -11.01
C MET A 1 6.06 26.01 -10.03
N PRO A 2 5.24 25.30 -10.07
CA PRO A 2 4.22 25.16 -9.22
C PRO A 2 4.54 24.06 -8.34
N PRO A 3 5.52 24.06 -7.79
CA PRO A 3 5.89 23.07 -6.96
C PRO A 3 4.96 22.95 -5.82
N THR A 4 4.13 23.88 -5.73
CA THR A 4 3.25 23.88 -4.60
C THR A 4 2.44 22.64 -4.50
N ALA A 5 1.84 22.26 -5.59
CA ALA A 5 1.01 21.10 -5.58
C ALA A 5 1.80 19.86 -5.27
N SER A 6 2.89 19.68 -5.94
CA SER A 6 3.68 18.49 -5.73
C SER A 6 4.24 18.45 -4.32
N THR A 7 4.55 19.60 -3.75
CA THR A 7 5.08 19.64 -2.42
C THR A 7 4.07 19.19 -1.41
N ARG A 8 2.84 19.66 -1.53
CA ARG A 8 1.84 19.35 -0.56
C ARG A 8 1.38 17.90 -0.67
N GLU A 9 1.54 17.29 -1.83
CA GLU A 9 1.12 15.93 -2.02
C GLU A 9 2.25 14.93 -1.84
N ARG A 10 3.30 15.34 -1.20
CA ARG A 10 4.45 14.48 -1.09
C ARG A 10 4.25 13.44 -0.01
N ILE A 11 3.94 12.24 -0.40
CA ILE A 11 3.79 11.10 0.49
C ILE A 11 5.01 10.22 0.29
N PRO A 12 5.83 10.01 1.32
CA PRO A 12 7.07 9.26 1.13
C PRO A 12 6.84 7.78 0.86
N HIS A 13 7.63 7.24 -0.05
CA HIS A 13 7.61 5.81 -0.39
C HIS A 13 9.05 5.34 -0.52
N PRO A 14 9.37 4.11 -0.10
CA PRO A 14 10.69 3.58 -0.37
C PRO A 14 10.87 3.32 -1.87
N SER A 15 12.09 3.50 -2.35
CA SER A 15 12.40 3.18 -3.74
C SER A 15 12.33 1.66 -3.92
N THR A 16 12.27 1.24 -5.18
CA THR A 16 12.27 -0.20 -5.48
C THR A 16 13.52 -0.86 -4.90
N GLU A 17 14.66 -0.20 -5.02
CA GLU A 17 15.93 -0.74 -4.52
C GLU A 17 15.98 -0.84 -3.01
N ALA A 18 15.18 -0.05 -2.32
CA ALA A 18 15.18 -0.04 -0.86
C ALA A 18 14.26 -1.09 -0.26
N LEU A 19 13.50 -1.82 -1.08
CA LEU A 19 12.59 -2.84 -0.57
C LEU A 19 13.39 -3.95 0.10
N ASP A 20 12.99 -4.30 1.32
CA ASP A 20 13.66 -5.30 2.13
C ASP A 20 12.74 -6.48 2.36
N LEU A 21 13.17 -7.65 1.98
CA LEU A 21 12.30 -8.84 2.03
C LEU A 21 11.80 -9.13 3.43
N ALA A 22 12.66 -9.03 4.44
CA ALA A 22 12.24 -9.33 5.81
C ALA A 22 11.16 -8.37 6.28
N THR A 23 11.29 -7.08 5.94
CA THR A 23 10.30 -6.08 6.29
C THR A 23 8.99 -6.34 5.56
N VAL A 24 9.06 -6.65 4.27
CA VAL A 24 7.89 -6.97 3.46
C VAL A 24 7.16 -8.17 4.06
N MET A 25 7.88 -9.23 4.37
CA MET A 25 7.28 -10.44 4.92
C MET A 25 6.64 -10.18 6.28
N ARG A 26 7.34 -9.47 7.14
CA ARG A 26 6.83 -9.17 8.49
C ARG A 26 5.57 -8.31 8.41
N THR A 27 5.57 -7.32 7.52
CA THR A 27 4.43 -6.43 7.38
C THR A 27 3.23 -7.17 6.78
N ALA A 28 3.48 -8.01 5.78
CA ALA A 28 2.40 -8.76 5.15
C ALA A 28 1.88 -9.87 6.05
N GLY A 29 2.62 -10.28 7.06
CA GLY A 29 2.26 -11.42 7.89
C GLY A 29 1.21 -11.12 8.95
N ASP A 30 0.23 -10.31 8.62
CA ASP A 30 -0.89 -9.96 9.48
C ASP A 30 -2.19 -10.22 8.71
N PRO A 31 -3.18 -10.89 9.33
CA PRO A 31 -4.40 -11.25 8.59
C PRO A 31 -5.13 -10.08 7.96
N ILE A 32 -5.17 -8.94 8.67
CA ILE A 32 -5.85 -7.75 8.14
C ILE A 32 -5.08 -7.20 6.95
N ARG A 33 -3.77 -7.09 7.07
CA ARG A 33 -2.95 -6.55 5.98
C ARG A 33 -2.95 -7.49 4.78
N LEU A 34 -2.98 -8.81 5.00
CA LEU A 34 -3.12 -9.76 3.90
C LEU A 34 -4.45 -9.57 3.17
N GLU A 35 -5.51 -9.31 3.92
CA GLU A 35 -6.81 -9.09 3.30
C GLU A 35 -6.79 -7.83 2.44
N ILE A 36 -6.18 -6.77 2.93
CA ILE A 36 -6.03 -5.54 2.15
C ILE A 36 -5.26 -5.82 0.86
N LEU A 37 -4.17 -6.57 0.96
CA LEU A 37 -3.38 -6.91 -0.22
C LEU A 37 -4.17 -7.74 -1.22
N ARG A 38 -5.00 -8.67 -0.76
CA ARG A 38 -5.86 -9.45 -1.64
C ARG A 38 -6.85 -8.58 -2.40
N ILE A 39 -7.45 -7.62 -1.70
CA ILE A 39 -8.38 -6.69 -2.35
C ILE A 39 -7.65 -5.89 -3.42
N LEU A 40 -6.46 -5.38 -3.09
CA LEU A 40 -5.68 -4.58 -4.03
C LEU A 40 -5.15 -5.40 -5.19
N ALA A 41 -4.97 -6.70 -4.99
CA ALA A 41 -4.49 -7.58 -6.07
C ALA A 41 -5.46 -7.65 -7.23
N GLY A 42 -6.71 -7.26 -7.02
CA GLY A 42 -7.68 -7.19 -8.10
C GLY A 42 -7.37 -6.09 -9.10
N GLY A 43 -6.40 -5.25 -8.81
CA GLY A 43 -5.93 -4.20 -9.72
C GLY A 43 -6.55 -2.85 -9.44
N GLY A 44 -5.90 -1.83 -9.96
CA GLY A 44 -6.37 -0.45 -9.83
C GLY A 44 -6.16 0.12 -8.46
N GLU A 45 -6.79 1.26 -8.25
CA GLU A 45 -6.71 1.99 -6.99
C GLU A 45 -8.01 1.83 -6.21
N ARG A 46 -7.91 1.83 -4.89
CA ARG A 46 -9.07 1.87 -4.01
C ARG A 46 -8.87 3.03 -3.04
N SER A 47 -9.95 3.73 -2.71
CA SER A 47 -9.82 4.80 -1.73
C SER A 47 -9.59 4.19 -0.34
N CYS A 48 -8.91 4.95 0.51
CA CYS A 48 -8.69 4.57 1.89
C CYS A 48 -10.00 4.22 2.58
N THR A 49 -11.00 5.07 2.40
CA THR A 49 -12.31 4.89 3.01
C THR A 49 -12.95 3.57 2.57
N ASP A 50 -12.85 3.29 1.27
CA ASP A 50 -13.42 2.06 0.73
C ASP A 50 -12.75 0.82 1.30
N LEU A 51 -11.42 0.84 1.37
CA LEU A 51 -10.68 -0.28 1.94
C LEU A 51 -11.03 -0.49 3.40
N GLN A 52 -11.11 0.59 4.17
CA GLN A 52 -11.47 0.49 5.59
C GLN A 52 -12.85 -0.11 5.77
N ARG A 53 -13.78 0.30 4.91
CA ARG A 53 -15.14 -0.23 4.97
C ARG A 53 -15.17 -1.71 4.61
N GLN A 54 -14.43 -2.11 3.58
CA GLN A 54 -14.43 -3.51 3.14
C GLN A 54 -13.84 -4.45 4.18
N VAL A 55 -12.82 -4.01 4.90
CA VAL A 55 -12.23 -4.86 5.94
C VAL A 55 -12.86 -4.64 7.30
N GLY A 56 -13.81 -3.70 7.40
CA GLY A 56 -14.55 -3.51 8.64
C GLY A 56 -13.76 -2.86 9.76
N LEU A 57 -12.86 -1.94 9.44
CA LEU A 57 -12.00 -1.32 10.43
C LEU A 57 -12.39 0.11 10.70
N PRO A 58 -12.22 0.57 11.95
CA PRO A 58 -12.30 1.99 12.24
C PRO A 58 -11.21 2.75 11.49
N ALA A 59 -11.45 4.02 11.20
CA ALA A 59 -10.53 4.81 10.40
C ALA A 59 -9.12 4.85 10.98
N SER A 60 -8.99 5.00 12.29
CA SER A 60 -7.67 5.09 12.90
C SER A 60 -6.87 3.80 12.74
N THR A 61 -7.52 2.65 12.94
CA THR A 61 -6.88 1.35 12.80
C THR A 61 -6.54 1.09 11.33
N GLY A 62 -7.46 1.44 10.42
CA GLY A 62 -7.22 1.28 9.00
C GLY A 62 -6.04 2.11 8.54
N SER A 63 -5.97 3.36 8.97
CA SER A 63 -4.86 4.24 8.60
C SER A 63 -3.53 3.70 9.09
N TYR A 64 -3.51 3.11 10.27
CA TYR A 64 -2.30 2.51 10.81
C TYR A 64 -1.79 1.38 9.91
N HIS A 65 -2.68 0.45 9.52
CA HIS A 65 -2.30 -0.65 8.66
C HIS A 65 -1.84 -0.18 7.28
N LEU A 66 -2.54 0.81 6.72
CA LEU A 66 -2.17 1.34 5.41
C LEU A 66 -0.82 2.05 5.45
N ARG A 67 -0.51 2.73 6.55
CA ARG A 67 0.80 3.36 6.69
C ARG A 67 1.92 2.33 6.74
N LEU A 68 1.71 1.24 7.50
CA LEU A 68 2.73 0.18 7.56
C LEU A 68 2.97 -0.45 6.19
N LEU A 69 1.89 -0.70 5.45
CA LEU A 69 2.02 -1.26 4.10
C LEU A 69 2.79 -0.33 3.18
N ARG A 70 2.53 0.97 3.27
CA ARG A 70 3.24 1.95 2.46
C ARG A 70 4.73 2.02 2.84
N GLU A 71 5.02 2.07 4.13
CA GLU A 71 6.39 2.20 4.60
C GLU A 71 7.23 0.97 4.25
N ALA A 72 6.59 -0.20 4.20
CA ALA A 72 7.28 -1.42 3.81
C ALA A 72 7.43 -1.55 2.29
N GLY A 73 6.77 -0.69 1.53
CA GLY A 73 6.88 -0.72 0.07
C GLY A 73 5.91 -1.65 -0.61
N LEU A 74 4.90 -2.14 0.09
CA LEU A 74 3.90 -3.04 -0.50
C LEU A 74 2.84 -2.28 -1.27
N THR A 75 2.53 -1.06 -0.85
CA THR A 75 1.49 -0.27 -1.50
C THR A 75 2.00 1.13 -1.83
N ARG A 76 1.28 1.76 -2.75
CA ARG A 76 1.50 3.15 -3.11
C ARG A 76 0.27 3.93 -2.72
N THR A 77 0.47 5.10 -2.12
CA THR A 77 -0.61 5.99 -1.73
C THR A 77 -0.51 7.26 -2.53
N ARG A 78 -1.62 7.68 -3.11
CA ARG A 78 -1.72 8.90 -3.88
C ARG A 78 -2.81 9.76 -3.26
N ALA A 79 -2.53 11.04 -3.05
CA ALA A 79 -3.52 11.97 -2.51
C ALA A 79 -4.18 12.73 -3.64
N GLU A 80 -5.49 12.97 -3.49
CA GLU A 80 -6.22 13.75 -4.45
C GLU A 80 -7.29 14.49 -3.65
N GLY A 81 -7.12 15.79 -3.46
CA GLY A 81 -8.00 16.56 -2.57
C GLY A 81 -7.89 16.02 -1.16
N THR A 82 -9.03 15.72 -0.57
CA THR A 82 -9.07 15.17 0.79
C THR A 82 -9.03 13.65 0.79
N GLN A 83 -8.96 13.02 -0.40
CA GLN A 83 -8.98 11.56 -0.49
C GLN A 83 -7.61 11.01 -0.73
N ARG A 84 -7.43 9.77 -0.33
CA ARG A 84 -6.21 9.02 -0.60
C ARG A 84 -6.58 7.74 -1.30
N PHE A 85 -5.79 7.40 -2.32
CA PHE A 85 -6.01 6.20 -3.14
C PHE A 85 -4.81 5.29 -3.00
N ILE A 86 -5.10 4.00 -2.82
CA ILE A 86 -4.11 2.99 -2.52
C ILE A 86 -4.06 1.99 -3.67
N SER A 87 -2.86 1.59 -4.05
CA SER A 87 -2.67 0.54 -5.06
C SER A 87 -1.53 -0.37 -4.63
N LEU A 88 -1.54 -1.59 -5.14
CA LEU A 88 -0.48 -2.56 -4.87
C LEU A 88 0.72 -2.24 -5.76
N ARG A 89 1.92 -2.25 -5.20
CA ARG A 89 3.14 -2.01 -5.96
C ARG A 89 3.60 -3.32 -6.62
N ARG A 90 2.72 -3.90 -7.45
CA ARG A 90 2.96 -5.21 -8.02
C ARG A 90 4.26 -5.29 -8.83
N ASP A 91 4.49 -4.30 -9.70
CA ASP A 91 5.66 -4.36 -10.58
C ASP A 91 6.97 -4.27 -9.80
N ASP A 92 7.01 -3.39 -8.80
CA ASP A 92 8.20 -3.23 -7.96
C ASP A 92 8.46 -4.50 -7.17
N LEU A 93 7.40 -5.06 -6.57
CA LEU A 93 7.54 -6.27 -5.78
C LEU A 93 7.93 -7.46 -6.64
N GLU A 94 7.36 -7.55 -7.84
CA GLU A 94 7.70 -8.64 -8.74
C GLU A 94 9.14 -8.55 -9.22
N ALA A 95 9.62 -7.32 -9.45
CA ALA A 95 11.00 -7.12 -9.90
C ALA A 95 11.99 -7.55 -8.83
N ARG A 96 11.68 -7.28 -7.55
CA ARG A 96 12.60 -7.60 -6.47
C ARG A 96 12.41 -9.02 -5.92
N PHE A 97 11.18 -9.50 -5.86
CA PHE A 97 10.84 -10.77 -5.22
C PHE A 97 9.86 -11.53 -6.10
N PRO A 98 10.34 -12.09 -7.22
CA PRO A 98 9.45 -12.77 -8.17
C PRO A 98 8.62 -13.87 -7.52
N GLY A 99 7.32 -13.86 -7.77
CA GLY A 99 6.39 -14.85 -7.23
C GLY A 99 5.79 -14.49 -5.88
N LEU A 100 6.36 -13.52 -5.18
CA LEU A 100 5.91 -13.20 -3.83
C LEU A 100 4.46 -12.68 -3.81
N VAL A 101 4.12 -11.80 -4.73
CA VAL A 101 2.77 -11.24 -4.76
C VAL A 101 1.72 -12.33 -4.90
N ASP A 102 1.97 -13.29 -5.77
CA ASP A 102 1.03 -14.40 -5.97
C ASP A 102 0.84 -15.20 -4.69
N VAL A 103 1.89 -15.42 -3.94
CA VAL A 103 1.80 -16.14 -2.67
C VAL A 103 1.00 -15.34 -1.66
N LEU A 104 1.31 -14.05 -1.54
CA LEU A 104 0.66 -13.21 -0.53
C LEU A 104 -0.82 -12.97 -0.80
N THR A 105 -1.23 -13.02 -2.05
CA THR A 105 -2.59 -12.61 -2.41
C THR A 105 -3.48 -13.76 -2.86
N ARG A 106 -3.07 -14.99 -2.65
CA ARG A 106 -3.89 -16.15 -2.96
C ARG A 106 -5.15 -16.22 -2.13
#